data_e2398d8477d5a0032039ee750334686a
#
_entry.id   e2398d8477d5a0032039ee750334686a
#
_cell.length_a   1.000
_cell.length_b   1.000
_cell.length_c   1.000
_cell.angle_alpha   90.00
_cell.angle_beta   90.00
_cell.angle_gamma   90.00
#
_symmetry.space_group_name_H-M   'P 1'
#
loop_
_entity.id
_entity.type
_entity.pdbx_description
1 polymer ?
#
loop_
_entity_poly.entity_id
_entity_poly.type
_entity_poly.pdbx_seq_one_letter_code
_entity_poly.pdbx_strand_id
1 'polypeptide(L)'
;MPSYYLADLRIRFTENFKGCSMPELPEVEVTLRGIKGALDGALIKSIYHSDKSLRVPMSDDLYKLEGATVTKLERRAKYILITTTKGSVLIHLGMTGHLSVLESSVPRKTHDHFEMVTGSDVIVRLNDTRRFGLVLYYDIGDDPFSLSPLKDLGPEPFSETFTPDYLYARLKRCKKSIKQCLMDNAIVVGVGNIYASEVLFESRISPLRLGCSIKKKECELIVANIQKILSSSIEKGGTTIRDFEGADGKLGYFVQNLNVYGHDNEPCRICGTNILSCVQGQRTTYYCPKCQN
;
A
#
# COMPACT_ATOMS: atom_id res chain seq x y z
N MET A 1 16.09 -5.01 -27.04
CA MET A 1 15.14 -3.90 -27.27
C MET A 1 13.79 -4.49 -27.62
N PRO A 2 12.70 -4.12 -26.91
CA PRO A 2 11.97 -2.90 -27.22
C PRO A 2 11.61 -2.09 -25.94
N SER A 3 11.97 -0.82 -25.99
CA SER A 3 11.58 0.24 -25.07
C SER A 3 10.24 0.82 -25.50
N TYR A 4 9.12 0.18 -25.20
CA TYR A 4 7.80 0.77 -25.39
C TYR A 4 6.85 0.25 -24.29
N TYR A 5 6.18 1.16 -23.60
CA TYR A 5 5.06 1.06 -22.65
C TYR A 5 5.34 1.53 -21.22
N LEU A 6 5.82 2.74 -21.05
CA LEU A 6 5.71 3.44 -19.75
C LEU A 6 5.36 4.93 -19.93
N ALA A 7 4.67 5.29 -21.02
CA ALA A 7 4.12 6.63 -21.16
C ALA A 7 2.69 6.67 -20.60
N ASP A 8 2.50 7.53 -19.60
CA ASP A 8 1.23 8.12 -19.16
C ASP A 8 0.14 7.17 -18.63
N LEU A 9 0.39 6.49 -17.50
CA LEU A 9 -0.64 5.79 -16.71
C LEU A 9 -1.47 6.75 -15.85
N ARG A 10 -2.11 7.76 -16.46
CA ARG A 10 -3.19 8.53 -15.82
C ARG A 10 -4.51 7.77 -15.94
N ILE A 11 -4.71 6.78 -15.08
CA ILE A 11 -5.99 6.08 -15.00
C ILE A 11 -6.98 6.95 -14.22
N ARG A 12 -8.06 7.37 -14.90
CA ARG A 12 -9.23 7.99 -14.26
C ARG A 12 -10.03 6.90 -13.54
N PHE A 13 -9.99 6.91 -12.21
CA PHE A 13 -10.87 6.09 -11.40
C PHE A 13 -12.23 6.78 -11.27
N THR A 14 -13.20 6.36 -12.06
CA THR A 14 -14.61 6.69 -11.86
C THR A 14 -15.33 5.47 -11.36
N GLU A 15 -15.50 5.35 -10.04
CA GLU A 15 -16.55 4.53 -9.44
C GLU A 15 -16.67 4.78 -7.94
N ASN A 16 -17.90 5.12 -7.51
CA ASN A 16 -18.29 5.22 -6.10
C ASN A 16 -18.45 3.80 -5.53
N PHE A 17 -17.44 3.30 -4.81
CA PHE A 17 -17.54 2.04 -4.08
C PHE A 17 -17.55 2.30 -2.58
N LYS A 18 -18.72 2.09 -1.96
CA LYS A 18 -18.83 1.95 -0.50
C LYS A 18 -18.21 0.60 -0.11
N GLY A 19 -17.07 0.60 0.57
CA GLY A 19 -16.60 -0.55 1.33
C GLY A 19 -15.33 -1.28 0.87
N CYS A 20 -14.71 -0.96 -0.27
CA CYS A 20 -13.43 -1.58 -0.66
C CYS A 20 -12.30 -0.56 -0.53
N SER A 21 -11.36 -0.79 0.37
CA SER A 21 -10.15 0.02 0.55
C SER A 21 -8.94 -0.70 -0.01
N MET A 22 -8.12 0.03 -0.76
CA MET A 22 -6.82 -0.45 -1.24
C MET A 22 -5.91 -0.75 -0.04
N PRO A 23 -5.17 -1.87 0.00
CA PRO A 23 -4.12 -2.06 0.98
C PRO A 23 -3.17 -0.87 1.01
N GLU A 24 -2.97 -0.30 2.19
CA GLU A 24 -2.03 0.80 2.44
C GLU A 24 -0.73 0.23 3.03
N LEU A 25 0.19 1.07 3.49
CA LEU A 25 1.49 0.60 3.98
C LEU A 25 1.39 -0.49 5.07
N PRO A 26 0.54 -0.36 6.10
CA PRO A 26 0.45 -1.39 7.14
C PRO A 26 0.01 -2.76 6.60
N GLU A 27 -0.97 -2.80 5.72
CA GLU A 27 -1.47 -4.05 5.13
C GLU A 27 -0.39 -4.73 4.28
N VAL A 28 0.37 -3.95 3.51
CA VAL A 28 1.49 -4.47 2.70
C VAL A 28 2.63 -4.96 3.57
N GLU A 29 2.95 -4.26 4.67
CA GLU A 29 3.97 -4.67 5.64
C GLU A 29 3.58 -5.98 6.34
N VAL A 30 2.32 -6.11 6.77
CA VAL A 30 1.80 -7.34 7.38
C VAL A 30 1.84 -8.50 6.40
N THR A 31 1.45 -8.26 5.14
CA THR A 31 1.55 -9.27 4.07
C THR A 31 3.01 -9.72 3.87
N LEU A 32 3.94 -8.77 3.78
CA LEU A 32 5.37 -9.09 3.66
C LEU A 32 5.86 -9.97 4.81
N ARG A 33 5.51 -9.61 6.04
CA ARG A 33 5.87 -10.42 7.23
C ARG A 33 5.28 -11.82 7.18
N GLY A 34 4.04 -11.94 6.69
CA GLY A 34 3.36 -13.23 6.57
C GLY A 34 4.00 -14.18 5.55
N ILE A 35 4.52 -13.66 4.42
CA ILE A 35 5.19 -14.48 3.41
C ILE A 35 6.68 -14.69 3.69
N LYS A 36 7.28 -13.92 4.61
CA LYS A 36 8.73 -13.93 4.85
C LYS A 36 9.24 -15.32 5.24
N GLY A 37 8.56 -16.00 6.15
CA GLY A 37 8.96 -17.33 6.62
C GLY A 37 8.98 -18.39 5.53
N ALA A 38 8.17 -18.22 4.48
CA ALA A 38 8.09 -19.16 3.36
C ALA A 38 9.15 -18.87 2.27
N LEU A 39 9.58 -17.61 2.14
CA LEU A 39 10.43 -17.19 1.01
C LEU A 39 11.87 -16.85 1.40
N ASP A 40 12.16 -16.46 2.65
CA ASP A 40 13.50 -16.02 3.04
C ASP A 40 14.52 -17.15 2.91
N GLY A 41 15.50 -16.99 2.01
CA GLY A 41 16.49 -18.01 1.68
C GLY A 41 15.96 -19.18 0.84
N ALA A 42 14.70 -19.17 0.42
CA ALA A 42 14.09 -20.28 -0.31
C ALA A 42 14.60 -20.36 -1.76
N LEU A 43 14.79 -21.59 -2.24
CA LEU A 43 14.96 -21.89 -3.66
C LEU A 43 13.60 -21.81 -4.35
N ILE A 44 13.48 -21.07 -5.44
CA ILE A 44 12.29 -21.04 -6.29
C ILE A 44 12.31 -22.25 -7.21
N LYS A 45 11.37 -23.16 -7.01
CA LYS A 45 11.24 -24.40 -7.79
C LYS A 45 10.52 -24.14 -9.12
N SER A 46 9.44 -23.38 -9.09
CA SER A 46 8.70 -23.00 -10.27
C SER A 46 7.91 -21.69 -10.08
N ILE A 47 7.63 -21.04 -11.20
CA ILE A 47 6.80 -19.84 -11.30
C ILE A 47 5.56 -20.17 -12.12
N TYR A 48 4.45 -19.56 -11.78
CA TYR A 48 3.26 -19.54 -12.61
C TYR A 48 2.72 -18.12 -12.70
N HIS A 49 2.31 -17.70 -13.87
CA HIS A 49 1.42 -16.56 -14.05
C HIS A 49 0.30 -16.88 -15.02
N SER A 50 -0.87 -16.26 -14.82
CA SER A 50 -2.02 -16.44 -15.72
C SER A 50 -1.81 -15.65 -17.01
N ASP A 51 -2.53 -16.04 -18.06
CA ASP A 51 -2.64 -15.32 -19.33
C ASP A 51 -3.41 -13.98 -19.22
N LYS A 52 -4.05 -13.75 -18.07
CA LYS A 52 -4.84 -12.56 -17.80
C LYS A 52 -3.95 -11.42 -17.31
N SER A 53 -4.02 -10.27 -17.97
CA SER A 53 -3.34 -9.07 -17.52
C SER A 53 -3.88 -8.62 -16.17
N LEU A 54 -2.96 -8.30 -15.26
CA LEU A 54 -3.22 -7.43 -14.11
C LEU A 54 -3.32 -5.97 -14.58
N ARG A 55 -2.86 -5.00 -13.80
CA ARG A 55 -2.77 -3.59 -14.24
C ARG A 55 -1.98 -3.43 -15.54
N VAL A 56 -0.95 -4.25 -15.70
CA VAL A 56 -0.20 -4.45 -16.95
C VAL A 56 -0.05 -5.95 -17.19
N PRO A 57 0.24 -6.40 -18.43
CA PRO A 57 0.59 -7.79 -18.70
C PRO A 57 1.80 -8.22 -17.86
N MET A 58 1.77 -9.44 -17.33
CA MET A 58 2.93 -10.06 -16.71
C MET A 58 3.87 -10.57 -17.81
N SER A 59 5.18 -10.43 -17.59
CA SER A 59 6.19 -10.88 -18.57
C SER A 59 6.56 -12.33 -18.33
N ASP A 60 6.79 -13.08 -19.42
CA ASP A 60 7.36 -14.43 -19.37
C ASP A 60 8.79 -14.45 -18.80
N ASP A 61 9.44 -13.28 -18.70
CA ASP A 61 10.73 -13.15 -18.00
C ASP A 61 10.65 -13.55 -16.52
N LEU A 62 9.46 -13.57 -15.92
CA LEU A 62 9.24 -14.09 -14.56
C LEU A 62 9.72 -15.54 -14.40
N TYR A 63 9.66 -16.36 -15.46
CA TYR A 63 10.16 -17.73 -15.43
C TYR A 63 11.69 -17.83 -15.29
N LYS A 64 12.45 -16.76 -15.55
CA LYS A 64 13.91 -16.71 -15.28
C LYS A 64 14.23 -16.86 -13.79
N LEU A 65 13.27 -16.60 -12.91
CA LEU A 65 13.43 -16.78 -11.46
C LEU A 65 13.43 -18.26 -11.02
N GLU A 66 13.06 -19.18 -11.88
CA GLU A 66 13.12 -20.61 -11.57
C GLU A 66 14.58 -21.06 -11.34
N GLY A 67 14.80 -21.80 -10.26
CA GLY A 67 16.12 -22.19 -9.78
C GLY A 67 16.92 -21.02 -9.16
N ALA A 68 16.32 -19.86 -8.90
CA ALA A 68 16.93 -18.79 -8.13
C ALA A 68 16.70 -18.98 -6.63
N THR A 69 17.62 -18.44 -5.82
CA THR A 69 17.44 -18.36 -4.36
C THR A 69 16.99 -16.95 -3.99
N VAL A 70 15.97 -16.82 -3.16
CA VAL A 70 15.52 -15.56 -2.59
C VAL A 70 16.59 -15.03 -1.63
N THR A 71 17.07 -13.82 -1.86
CA THR A 71 18.15 -13.21 -1.07
C THR A 71 17.68 -12.07 -0.19
N LYS A 72 16.55 -11.40 -0.57
CA LYS A 72 16.00 -10.29 0.20
C LYS A 72 14.51 -10.13 -0.05
N LEU A 73 13.79 -9.80 1.01
CA LEU A 73 12.39 -9.37 0.95
C LEU A 73 12.29 -8.00 1.62
N GLU A 74 11.74 -7.03 0.91
CA GLU A 74 11.58 -5.68 1.44
C GLU A 74 10.29 -5.02 0.93
N ARG A 75 9.78 -4.07 1.72
CA ARG A 75 8.68 -3.21 1.31
C ARG A 75 9.22 -1.84 0.89
N ARG A 76 8.69 -1.33 -0.20
CA ARG A 76 8.83 0.07 -0.58
C ARG A 76 7.44 0.65 -0.84
N ALA A 77 7.03 1.67 -0.10
CA ALA A 77 5.67 2.22 -0.17
C ALA A 77 4.60 1.14 0.03
N LYS A 78 3.79 0.88 -0.98
CA LYS A 78 2.75 -0.17 -1.02
C LYS A 78 3.15 -1.33 -1.96
N TYR A 79 4.45 -1.51 -2.18
CA TYR A 79 5.03 -2.56 -3.01
C TYR A 79 5.82 -3.54 -2.15
N ILE A 80 5.81 -4.81 -2.54
CA ILE A 80 6.68 -5.86 -2.03
C ILE A 80 7.72 -6.14 -3.10
N LEU A 81 9.00 -6.06 -2.74
CA LEU A 81 10.13 -6.40 -3.62
C LEU A 81 10.77 -7.67 -3.08
N ILE A 82 10.85 -8.69 -3.94
CA ILE A 82 11.50 -9.97 -3.66
C ILE A 82 12.71 -10.05 -4.57
N THR A 83 13.91 -9.96 -4.00
CA THR A 83 15.18 -10.04 -4.71
C THR A 83 15.70 -11.46 -4.66
N THR A 84 16.22 -11.94 -5.78
CA THR A 84 16.75 -13.29 -5.92
C THR A 84 18.14 -13.26 -6.58
N THR A 85 18.79 -14.42 -6.66
CA THR A 85 20.07 -14.59 -7.36
C THR A 85 19.99 -14.43 -8.88
N LYS A 86 18.79 -14.33 -9.48
CA LYS A 86 18.59 -14.23 -10.94
C LYS A 86 17.76 -13.01 -11.37
N GLY A 87 17.48 -12.07 -10.48
CA GLY A 87 16.66 -10.90 -10.72
C GLY A 87 15.69 -10.61 -9.58
N SER A 88 14.72 -9.74 -9.80
CA SER A 88 13.77 -9.35 -8.76
C SER A 88 12.34 -9.33 -9.27
N VAL A 89 11.38 -9.57 -8.37
CA VAL A 89 9.97 -9.39 -8.66
C VAL A 89 9.37 -8.33 -7.73
N LEU A 90 8.66 -7.36 -8.31
CA LEU A 90 7.93 -6.32 -7.61
C LEU A 90 6.44 -6.60 -7.67
N ILE A 91 5.78 -6.65 -6.52
CA ILE A 91 4.36 -6.93 -6.39
C ILE A 91 3.64 -5.74 -5.77
N HIS A 92 2.51 -5.33 -6.37
CA HIS A 92 1.55 -4.38 -5.79
C HIS A 92 0.19 -5.06 -5.69
N LEU A 93 -0.43 -5.03 -4.52
CA LEU A 93 -1.67 -5.77 -4.27
C LEU A 93 -2.92 -5.18 -4.95
N GLY A 94 -2.83 -3.94 -5.45
CA GLY A 94 -3.99 -3.27 -6.05
C GLY A 94 -5.07 -2.95 -5.01
N MET A 95 -6.30 -3.39 -5.26
CA MET A 95 -7.44 -3.17 -4.35
C MET A 95 -7.93 -4.45 -3.70
N THR A 96 -7.84 -5.59 -4.39
CA THR A 96 -8.36 -6.90 -3.95
C THR A 96 -7.28 -7.97 -3.96
N GLY A 97 -6.05 -7.61 -4.33
CA GLY A 97 -4.94 -8.55 -4.33
C GLY A 97 -4.52 -8.92 -2.91
N HIS A 98 -4.33 -10.21 -2.68
CA HIS A 98 -3.75 -10.74 -1.46
C HIS A 98 -2.77 -11.86 -1.79
N LEU A 99 -1.71 -11.96 -0.98
CA LEU A 99 -0.75 -13.06 -1.05
C LEU A 99 -1.06 -14.05 0.06
N SER A 100 -1.13 -15.32 -0.29
CA SER A 100 -1.34 -16.42 0.65
C SER A 100 -0.16 -17.39 0.62
N VAL A 101 0.16 -17.97 1.77
CA VAL A 101 1.12 -19.06 1.91
C VAL A 101 0.33 -20.37 1.99
N LEU A 102 0.55 -21.26 1.03
CA LEU A 102 -0.24 -22.46 0.84
C LEU A 102 0.66 -23.70 0.65
N GLU A 103 0.13 -24.87 0.93
CA GLU A 103 0.75 -26.14 0.55
C GLU A 103 0.61 -26.37 -0.97
N SER A 104 1.56 -27.08 -1.58
CA SER A 104 1.57 -27.33 -3.03
C SER A 104 0.40 -28.16 -3.54
N SER A 105 -0.31 -28.84 -2.64
CA SER A 105 -1.53 -29.61 -2.94
C SER A 105 -2.76 -28.76 -3.21
N VAL A 106 -2.73 -27.46 -2.84
CA VAL A 106 -3.91 -26.58 -2.96
C VAL A 106 -4.10 -26.14 -4.41
N PRO A 107 -5.24 -26.55 -5.08
CA PRO A 107 -5.47 -26.21 -6.48
C PRO A 107 -5.67 -24.71 -6.69
N ARG A 108 -5.33 -24.24 -7.90
CA ARG A 108 -5.57 -22.84 -8.30
C ARG A 108 -7.06 -22.56 -8.44
N LYS A 109 -7.43 -21.32 -8.08
CA LYS A 109 -8.78 -20.76 -8.26
C LYS A 109 -8.80 -19.77 -9.42
N THR A 110 -9.99 -19.34 -9.83
CA THR A 110 -10.21 -18.46 -11.01
C THR A 110 -9.42 -17.14 -10.99
N HIS A 111 -9.14 -16.60 -9.80
CA HIS A 111 -8.46 -15.30 -9.65
C HIS A 111 -7.02 -15.41 -9.13
N ASP A 112 -6.44 -16.62 -9.19
CA ASP A 112 -5.04 -16.84 -8.87
C ASP A 112 -4.21 -16.49 -10.10
N HIS A 113 -3.46 -15.39 -10.01
CA HIS A 113 -2.78 -14.81 -11.16
C HIS A 113 -1.28 -14.97 -11.16
N PHE A 114 -0.67 -15.19 -9.99
CA PHE A 114 0.78 -15.38 -9.88
C PHE A 114 1.10 -16.33 -8.73
N GLU A 115 2.09 -17.21 -8.93
CA GLU A 115 2.58 -18.13 -7.90
C GLU A 115 4.11 -18.26 -7.96
N MET A 116 4.69 -18.36 -6.78
CA MET A 116 6.07 -18.80 -6.55
C MET A 116 6.02 -20.09 -5.74
N VAL A 117 6.49 -21.18 -6.29
CA VAL A 117 6.61 -22.48 -5.57
C VAL A 117 8.04 -22.61 -5.09
N THR A 118 8.23 -22.88 -3.80
CA THR A 118 9.55 -23.06 -3.20
C THR A 118 10.04 -24.51 -3.30
N GLY A 119 11.33 -24.72 -3.09
CA GLY A 119 11.93 -26.07 -3.04
C GLY A 119 11.39 -26.96 -1.91
N SER A 120 10.77 -26.37 -0.89
CA SER A 120 10.04 -27.07 0.20
C SER A 120 8.56 -27.32 -0.13
N ASP A 121 8.14 -27.14 -1.38
CA ASP A 121 6.77 -27.33 -1.85
C ASP A 121 5.74 -26.40 -1.18
N VAL A 122 6.16 -25.23 -0.73
CA VAL A 122 5.28 -24.15 -0.26
C VAL A 122 5.01 -23.20 -1.42
N ILE A 123 3.75 -22.78 -1.58
CA ILE A 123 3.32 -21.81 -2.58
C ILE A 123 3.10 -20.46 -1.93
N VAL A 124 3.67 -19.39 -2.50
CA VAL A 124 3.21 -18.02 -2.29
C VAL A 124 2.39 -17.61 -3.51
N ARG A 125 1.09 -17.38 -3.31
CA ARG A 125 0.09 -17.18 -4.36
C ARG A 125 -0.56 -15.81 -4.27
N LEU A 126 -0.62 -15.10 -5.39
CA LEU A 126 -1.38 -13.86 -5.55
C LEU A 126 -2.76 -14.17 -6.12
N ASN A 127 -3.80 -13.90 -5.34
CA ASN A 127 -5.17 -13.83 -5.80
C ASN A 127 -5.60 -12.38 -5.96
N ASP A 128 -6.23 -11.99 -7.08
CA ASP A 128 -6.71 -10.62 -7.31
C ASP A 128 -7.94 -10.60 -8.22
N THR A 129 -9.11 -10.57 -7.61
CA THR A 129 -10.41 -10.60 -8.29
C THR A 129 -10.59 -9.44 -9.28
N ARG A 130 -10.11 -8.24 -8.94
CA ARG A 130 -10.29 -7.03 -9.76
C ARG A 130 -9.13 -6.76 -10.72
N ARG A 131 -8.02 -7.48 -10.57
CA ARG A 131 -6.81 -7.36 -11.40
C ARG A 131 -6.21 -5.94 -11.45
N PHE A 132 -6.31 -5.21 -10.34
CA PHE A 132 -5.65 -3.91 -10.16
C PHE A 132 -4.26 -4.01 -9.53
N GLY A 133 -3.85 -5.23 -9.23
CA GLY A 133 -2.50 -5.57 -8.81
C GLY A 133 -1.48 -5.38 -9.92
N LEU A 134 -0.23 -5.57 -9.57
CA LEU A 134 0.91 -5.46 -10.47
C LEU A 134 1.95 -6.51 -10.08
N VAL A 135 2.51 -7.20 -11.06
CA VAL A 135 3.68 -8.05 -10.91
C VAL A 135 4.67 -7.69 -12.02
N LEU A 136 5.85 -7.20 -11.63
CA LEU A 136 6.92 -6.81 -12.56
C LEU A 136 8.18 -7.59 -12.29
N TYR A 137 8.85 -7.99 -13.33
CA TYR A 137 10.20 -8.56 -13.30
C TYR A 137 11.24 -7.46 -13.54
N TYR A 138 12.34 -7.52 -12.83
CA TYR A 138 13.56 -6.76 -13.08
C TYR A 138 14.73 -7.72 -13.25
N ASP A 139 15.54 -7.48 -14.27
CA ASP A 139 16.66 -8.36 -14.59
C ASP A 139 17.78 -8.24 -13.54
N ILE A 140 18.68 -9.23 -13.54
CA ILE A 140 19.85 -9.17 -12.70
C ILE A 140 20.71 -7.95 -13.10
N GLY A 141 21.10 -7.15 -12.11
CA GLY A 141 21.85 -5.92 -12.35
C GLY A 141 20.99 -4.65 -12.49
N ASP A 142 19.67 -4.79 -12.69
CA ASP A 142 18.78 -3.65 -12.58
C ASP A 142 18.67 -3.21 -11.12
N ASP A 143 18.59 -1.88 -10.90
CA ASP A 143 18.17 -1.31 -9.63
C ASP A 143 16.67 -0.96 -9.69
N PRO A 144 15.77 -1.75 -9.07
CA PRO A 144 14.34 -1.47 -9.08
C PRO A 144 13.98 -0.09 -8.52
N PHE A 145 14.80 0.46 -7.61
CA PHE A 145 14.55 1.77 -7.00
C PHE A 145 14.82 2.93 -7.97
N SER A 146 15.67 2.74 -8.95
CA SER A 146 15.95 3.72 -10.01
C SER A 146 14.98 3.64 -11.18
N LEU A 147 14.11 2.61 -11.21
CA LEU A 147 13.16 2.35 -12.28
C LEU A 147 11.71 2.64 -11.85
N SER A 148 10.82 2.84 -12.85
CA SER A 148 9.38 2.93 -12.57
C SER A 148 8.86 1.57 -12.11
N PRO A 149 7.93 1.55 -11.12
CA PRO A 149 7.22 2.68 -10.52
C PRO A 149 7.87 3.26 -9.25
N LEU A 150 9.07 2.85 -8.85
CA LEU A 150 9.67 3.21 -7.55
C LEU A 150 10.49 4.50 -7.55
N LYS A 151 11.06 4.90 -8.70
CA LYS A 151 12.06 5.98 -8.81
C LYS A 151 11.58 7.36 -8.31
N ASP A 152 10.29 7.66 -8.49
CA ASP A 152 9.74 8.99 -8.18
C ASP A 152 9.01 9.04 -6.83
N LEU A 153 9.15 8.00 -6.02
CA LEU A 153 8.52 7.91 -4.71
C LEU A 153 9.23 8.78 -3.67
N GLY A 154 8.45 9.51 -2.89
CA GLY A 154 8.92 10.24 -1.72
C GLY A 154 9.44 9.33 -0.59
N PRO A 155 9.81 9.92 0.56
CA PRO A 155 10.37 9.18 1.69
C PRO A 155 9.37 8.21 2.33
N GLU A 156 9.92 7.15 2.92
CA GLU A 156 9.17 6.27 3.83
C GLU A 156 8.79 7.03 5.10
N PRO A 157 7.60 6.80 5.68
CA PRO A 157 7.16 7.47 6.91
C PRO A 157 8.09 7.29 8.12
N PHE A 158 8.83 6.18 8.14
CA PHE A 158 9.75 5.82 9.22
C PHE A 158 11.21 6.14 8.92
N SER A 159 11.51 6.74 7.75
CA SER A 159 12.89 7.13 7.41
C SER A 159 13.30 8.44 8.12
N GLU A 160 14.60 8.58 8.36
CA GLU A 160 15.19 9.81 8.92
C GLU A 160 14.97 11.02 8.03
N THR A 161 14.70 10.81 6.73
CA THR A 161 14.45 11.89 5.75
C THR A 161 13.03 12.44 5.82
N PHE A 162 12.07 11.72 6.43
CA PHE A 162 10.70 12.21 6.61
C PHE A 162 10.57 13.02 7.90
N THR A 163 11.05 14.26 7.86
CA THR A 163 11.03 15.19 8.98
C THR A 163 9.91 16.23 8.89
N PRO A 164 9.54 16.92 9.99
CA PRO A 164 8.62 18.04 9.95
C PRO A 164 9.08 19.16 9.00
N ASP A 165 10.38 19.43 8.93
CA ASP A 165 10.96 20.44 8.04
C ASP A 165 10.83 20.03 6.57
N TYR A 166 11.10 18.77 6.26
CA TYR A 166 10.85 18.23 4.93
C TYR A 166 9.37 18.39 4.55
N LEU A 167 8.44 17.93 5.40
CA LEU A 167 7.02 18.02 5.12
C LEU A 167 6.58 19.47 4.91
N TYR A 168 6.98 20.37 5.80
CA TYR A 168 6.69 21.80 5.68
C TYR A 168 7.19 22.40 4.36
N ALA A 169 8.42 22.08 3.97
CA ALA A 169 8.99 22.56 2.70
C ALA A 169 8.21 22.06 1.48
N ARG A 170 7.76 20.80 1.50
CA ARG A 170 6.93 20.21 0.44
C ARG A 170 5.54 20.83 0.37
N LEU A 171 4.94 21.12 1.52
CA LEU A 171 3.58 21.68 1.60
C LEU A 171 3.53 23.17 1.26
N LYS A 172 4.56 23.96 1.50
CA LYS A 172 4.60 25.42 1.36
C LYS A 172 4.08 25.95 0.03
N ARG A 173 4.19 25.18 -1.05
CA ARG A 173 3.73 25.54 -2.39
C ARG A 173 2.53 24.70 -2.86
N CYS A 174 1.98 23.84 -2.00
CA CYS A 174 0.94 22.93 -2.40
C CYS A 174 -0.46 23.56 -2.22
N LYS A 175 -1.16 23.79 -3.34
CA LYS A 175 -2.53 24.31 -3.36
C LYS A 175 -3.61 23.21 -3.27
N LYS A 176 -3.23 21.94 -3.22
CA LYS A 176 -4.15 20.83 -2.95
C LYS A 176 -4.53 20.83 -1.46
N SER A 177 -5.63 20.16 -1.09
CA SER A 177 -5.95 19.97 0.31
C SER A 177 -4.86 19.17 1.02
N ILE A 178 -4.69 19.40 2.33
CA ILE A 178 -3.68 18.66 3.12
C ILE A 178 -3.86 17.15 3.01
N LYS A 179 -5.10 16.66 2.99
CA LYS A 179 -5.36 15.24 2.80
C LYS A 179 -4.82 14.73 1.46
N GLN A 180 -5.08 15.46 0.37
CA GLN A 180 -4.55 15.09 -0.94
C GLN A 180 -3.02 15.15 -0.99
N CYS A 181 -2.40 16.08 -0.25
CA CYS A 181 -0.94 16.14 -0.13
C CYS A 181 -0.38 14.90 0.60
N LEU A 182 -1.01 14.47 1.70
CA LEU A 182 -0.57 13.28 2.44
C LEU A 182 -0.76 11.97 1.65
N MET A 183 -1.70 11.95 0.71
CA MET A 183 -1.93 10.81 -0.17
C MET A 183 -1.06 10.84 -1.44
N ASP A 184 -0.29 11.89 -1.66
CA ASP A 184 0.62 12.04 -2.80
C ASP A 184 1.94 11.31 -2.50
N ASN A 185 2.17 10.19 -3.19
CA ASN A 185 3.36 9.37 -3.00
C ASN A 185 4.69 10.10 -3.30
N ALA A 186 4.67 11.26 -3.95
CA ALA A 186 5.85 12.10 -4.12
C ALA A 186 6.17 12.93 -2.86
N ILE A 187 5.23 13.06 -1.91
CA ILE A 187 5.41 13.78 -0.65
C ILE A 187 5.75 12.81 0.48
N VAL A 188 4.93 11.79 0.68
CA VAL A 188 5.17 10.69 1.62
C VAL A 188 4.52 9.44 1.09
N VAL A 189 5.20 8.31 1.19
CA VAL A 189 4.66 7.06 0.67
C VAL A 189 3.81 6.32 1.70
N GLY A 190 2.98 5.40 1.22
CA GLY A 190 2.28 4.44 2.06
C GLY A 190 1.01 4.94 2.74
N VAL A 191 0.85 6.25 2.92
CA VAL A 191 -0.37 6.86 3.47
C VAL A 191 -1.44 6.90 2.38
N GLY A 192 -2.59 6.31 2.65
CA GLY A 192 -3.72 6.32 1.72
C GLY A 192 -4.96 6.97 2.35
N ASN A 193 -6.13 6.57 1.90
CA ASN A 193 -7.39 7.24 2.24
C ASN A 193 -7.80 7.04 3.71
N ILE A 194 -7.52 5.86 4.26
CA ILE A 194 -7.81 5.53 5.66
C ILE A 194 -6.90 6.36 6.55
N TYR A 195 -5.60 6.13 6.41
CA TYR A 195 -4.63 6.69 7.35
C TYR A 195 -4.49 8.20 7.20
N ALA A 196 -4.68 8.80 6.02
CA ALA A 196 -4.73 10.25 5.88
C ALA A 196 -5.89 10.87 6.67
N SER A 197 -7.08 10.24 6.71
CA SER A 197 -8.22 10.72 7.49
C SER A 197 -7.95 10.60 8.99
N GLU A 198 -7.45 9.46 9.45
CA GLU A 198 -7.15 9.20 10.87
C GLU A 198 -6.01 10.09 11.41
N VAL A 199 -4.95 10.27 10.61
CA VAL A 199 -3.82 11.16 10.96
C VAL A 199 -4.28 12.60 11.13
N LEU A 200 -5.11 13.10 10.21
CA LEU A 200 -5.61 14.48 10.29
C LEU A 200 -6.59 14.66 11.45
N PHE A 201 -7.38 13.64 11.79
CA PHE A 201 -8.23 13.66 12.97
C PHE A 201 -7.42 13.71 14.26
N GLU A 202 -6.43 12.85 14.41
CA GLU A 202 -5.55 12.83 15.56
C GLU A 202 -4.73 14.13 15.70
N SER A 203 -4.35 14.73 14.57
CA SER A 203 -3.64 16.01 14.50
C SER A 203 -4.54 17.24 14.70
N ARG A 204 -5.87 17.08 14.80
CA ARG A 204 -6.85 18.16 14.93
C ARG A 204 -6.85 19.12 13.74
N ILE A 205 -6.50 18.67 12.56
CA ILE A 205 -6.38 19.46 11.34
C ILE A 205 -7.50 19.08 10.40
N SER A 206 -8.24 20.09 9.90
CA SER A 206 -9.27 19.87 8.89
C SER A 206 -8.65 19.34 7.58
N PRO A 207 -9.15 18.21 7.02
CA PRO A 207 -8.67 17.67 5.76
C PRO A 207 -8.90 18.59 4.57
N LEU A 208 -9.75 19.62 4.74
CA LEU A 208 -10.12 20.58 3.70
C LEU A 208 -9.12 21.72 3.57
N ARG A 209 -8.31 21.97 4.58
CA ARG A 209 -7.29 23.02 4.54
C ARG A 209 -6.28 22.77 3.43
N LEU A 210 -5.78 23.85 2.84
CA LEU A 210 -4.75 23.76 1.80
C LEU A 210 -3.40 23.37 2.41
N GLY A 211 -2.62 22.58 1.70
CA GLY A 211 -1.28 22.21 2.16
C GLY A 211 -0.42 23.41 2.50
N CYS A 212 -0.45 24.47 1.67
CA CYS A 212 0.31 25.69 1.91
C CYS A 212 -0.15 26.52 3.13
N SER A 213 -1.30 26.22 3.73
CA SER A 213 -1.78 26.86 4.96
C SER A 213 -1.29 26.16 6.24
N ILE A 214 -0.70 24.98 6.12
CA ILE A 214 -0.22 24.20 7.26
C ILE A 214 1.05 24.82 7.83
N LYS A 215 1.03 25.06 9.15
CA LYS A 215 2.17 25.65 9.87
C LYS A 215 3.21 24.59 10.21
N LYS A 216 4.45 25.01 10.47
CA LYS A 216 5.57 24.11 10.83
C LYS A 216 5.22 23.25 12.07
N LYS A 217 4.66 23.81 13.12
CA LYS A 217 4.20 23.07 14.32
C LYS A 217 3.13 22.01 14.01
N GLU A 218 2.28 22.27 13.04
CA GLU A 218 1.29 21.28 12.60
C GLU A 218 1.95 20.14 11.82
N CYS A 219 3.02 20.42 11.08
CA CYS A 219 3.81 19.37 10.44
C CYS A 219 4.47 18.43 11.47
N GLU A 220 4.90 18.94 12.62
CA GLU A 220 5.42 18.12 13.73
C GLU A 220 4.37 17.11 14.22
N LEU A 221 3.11 17.58 14.41
CA LEU A 221 2.00 16.72 14.79
C LEU A 221 1.64 15.70 13.71
N ILE A 222 1.62 16.13 12.44
CA ILE A 222 1.29 15.24 11.32
C ILE A 222 2.33 14.13 11.20
N VAL A 223 3.63 14.45 11.23
CA VAL A 223 4.71 13.44 11.12
C VAL A 223 4.63 12.45 12.27
N ALA A 224 4.52 12.95 13.52
CA ALA A 224 4.43 12.10 14.69
C ALA A 224 3.18 11.17 14.65
N ASN A 225 2.02 11.70 14.22
CA ASN A 225 0.80 10.92 14.13
C ASN A 225 0.80 9.93 12.96
N ILE A 226 1.45 10.24 11.83
CA ILE A 226 1.68 9.26 10.76
C ILE A 226 2.45 8.07 11.31
N GLN A 227 3.58 8.31 11.96
CA GLN A 227 4.42 7.24 12.50
C GLN A 227 3.69 6.43 13.57
N LYS A 228 3.02 7.09 14.52
CA LYS A 228 2.25 6.45 15.60
C LYS A 228 1.14 5.55 15.06
N ILE A 229 0.31 6.08 14.15
CA ILE A 229 -0.87 5.36 13.65
C ILE A 229 -0.46 4.20 12.75
N LEU A 230 0.51 4.40 11.84
CA LEU A 230 0.99 3.33 10.98
C LEU A 230 1.68 2.20 11.79
N SER A 231 2.52 2.52 12.78
CA SER A 231 3.13 1.52 13.66
C SER A 231 2.07 0.72 14.42
N SER A 232 1.11 1.42 15.05
CA SER A 232 0.02 0.74 15.77
C SER A 232 -0.81 -0.15 14.86
N SER A 233 -1.04 0.27 13.62
CA SER A 233 -1.76 -0.56 12.65
C SER A 233 -0.97 -1.80 12.24
N ILE A 234 0.33 -1.68 12.00
CA ILE A 234 1.20 -2.82 11.68
C ILE A 234 1.20 -3.84 12.84
N GLU A 235 1.33 -3.37 14.09
CA GLU A 235 1.32 -4.23 15.29
C GLU A 235 -0.01 -4.99 15.46
N LYS A 236 -1.12 -4.40 15.02
CA LYS A 236 -2.46 -5.01 15.09
C LYS A 236 -2.84 -5.81 13.84
N GLY A 237 -1.91 -6.06 12.93
CA GLY A 237 -2.15 -6.85 11.72
C GLY A 237 -2.87 -6.11 10.60
N GLY A 238 -2.88 -4.76 10.64
CA GLY A 238 -3.55 -3.93 9.62
C GLY A 238 -5.06 -3.78 9.84
N THR A 239 -5.71 -3.08 8.89
CA THR A 239 -7.18 -2.95 8.85
C THR A 239 -7.76 -4.13 8.08
N THR A 240 -8.65 -4.92 8.70
CA THR A 240 -9.52 -5.83 7.96
C THR A 240 -10.70 -5.04 7.43
N ILE A 241 -10.61 -4.54 6.21
CA ILE A 241 -11.78 -4.19 5.43
C ILE A 241 -12.08 -5.42 4.58
N ARG A 242 -13.30 -5.83 4.52
CA ARG A 242 -13.93 -7.10 4.07
C ARG A 242 -13.15 -8.03 3.10
N ASP A 243 -12.13 -7.53 2.41
CA ASP A 243 -11.44 -8.23 1.33
C ASP A 243 -9.93 -8.43 1.57
N PHE A 244 -9.42 -8.15 2.79
CA PHE A 244 -8.01 -8.35 3.12
C PHE A 244 -7.83 -9.35 4.26
N GLU A 245 -7.22 -10.48 3.95
CA GLU A 245 -6.71 -11.45 4.92
C GLU A 245 -5.17 -11.39 4.88
N GLY A 246 -4.52 -11.50 6.04
CA GLY A 246 -3.07 -11.66 6.10
C GLY A 246 -2.64 -12.92 5.32
N ALA A 247 -1.39 -13.02 4.92
CA ALA A 247 -0.88 -14.19 4.20
C ALA A 247 -1.02 -15.51 4.99
N ASP A 248 -1.23 -15.42 6.30
CA ASP A 248 -1.51 -16.53 7.22
C ASP A 248 -3.01 -16.77 7.46
N GLY A 249 -3.89 -16.10 6.71
CA GLY A 249 -5.35 -16.20 6.83
C GLY A 249 -5.94 -15.47 8.05
N LYS A 250 -5.13 -14.70 8.80
CA LYS A 250 -5.63 -13.98 9.97
C LYS A 250 -6.17 -12.61 9.57
N LEU A 251 -7.29 -12.26 10.18
CA LEU A 251 -7.93 -10.96 10.02
C LEU A 251 -7.20 -9.89 10.85
N GLY A 252 -6.98 -8.70 10.29
CA GLY A 252 -6.45 -7.57 11.02
C GLY A 252 -7.51 -6.93 11.94
N TYR A 253 -7.09 -6.41 13.08
CA TYR A 253 -8.00 -5.87 14.10
C TYR A 253 -7.99 -4.33 14.20
N PHE A 254 -7.26 -3.63 13.33
CA PHE A 254 -7.13 -2.17 13.43
C PHE A 254 -8.42 -1.41 13.10
N VAL A 255 -9.34 -1.98 12.31
CA VAL A 255 -10.65 -1.36 11.98
C VAL A 255 -11.40 -0.89 13.22
N GLN A 256 -11.32 -1.65 14.32
CA GLN A 256 -11.98 -1.29 15.58
C GLN A 256 -11.44 0.00 16.24
N ASN A 257 -10.31 0.51 15.75
CA ASN A 257 -9.63 1.71 16.27
C ASN A 257 -9.77 2.93 15.37
N LEU A 258 -10.50 2.83 14.26
CA LEU A 258 -10.75 3.98 13.39
C LEU A 258 -11.69 4.97 14.11
N ASN A 259 -11.38 6.25 14.00
CA ASN A 259 -12.11 7.33 14.67
C ASN A 259 -13.09 8.06 13.75
N VAL A 260 -12.72 8.21 12.49
CA VAL A 260 -13.53 8.96 11.51
C VAL A 260 -13.76 8.18 10.23
N TYR A 261 -12.81 7.36 9.77
CA TYR A 261 -12.94 6.67 8.51
C TYR A 261 -14.08 5.64 8.54
N GLY A 262 -15.06 5.82 7.66
CA GLY A 262 -16.24 4.93 7.57
C GLY A 262 -17.36 5.25 8.56
N HIS A 263 -17.19 6.26 9.44
CA HIS A 263 -18.14 6.64 10.49
C HIS A 263 -19.03 7.85 10.10
N ASP A 264 -19.38 7.99 8.81
CA ASP A 264 -20.24 9.07 8.33
C ASP A 264 -21.57 9.14 9.09
N ASN A 265 -21.97 10.31 9.55
CA ASN A 265 -23.14 10.57 10.38
C ASN A 265 -23.15 9.90 11.77
N GLU A 266 -22.07 9.25 12.20
CA GLU A 266 -21.92 8.74 13.55
C GLU A 266 -21.35 9.80 14.49
N PRO A 267 -21.64 9.73 15.81
CA PRO A 267 -21.11 10.70 16.76
C PRO A 267 -19.59 10.54 16.93
N CYS A 268 -18.86 11.63 16.85
CA CYS A 268 -17.44 11.68 17.13
C CYS A 268 -17.16 11.20 18.55
N ARG A 269 -16.25 10.24 18.70
CA ARG A 269 -15.88 9.62 19.99
C ARG A 269 -15.33 10.63 21.02
N ILE A 270 -14.89 11.82 20.58
CA ILE A 270 -14.30 12.85 21.45
C ILE A 270 -15.32 13.92 21.85
N CYS A 271 -16.11 14.43 20.90
CA CYS A 271 -16.96 15.59 21.15
C CYS A 271 -18.45 15.36 20.88
N GLY A 272 -18.85 14.18 20.46
CA GLY A 272 -20.24 13.83 20.16
C GLY A 272 -20.82 14.45 18.89
N THR A 273 -20.12 15.38 18.23
CA THR A 273 -20.58 15.97 16.97
C THR A 273 -20.52 14.93 15.84
N ASN A 274 -21.51 14.88 14.99
CA ASN A 274 -21.53 13.91 13.90
C ASN A 274 -20.33 14.13 12.94
N ILE A 275 -19.68 13.01 12.58
CA ILE A 275 -18.66 12.93 11.56
C ILE A 275 -19.32 13.30 10.22
N LEU A 276 -18.65 14.17 9.47
CA LEU A 276 -19.05 14.53 8.11
C LEU A 276 -18.20 13.82 7.08
N SER A 277 -18.80 13.66 5.90
CA SER A 277 -18.06 13.19 4.73
C SER A 277 -18.15 14.16 3.56
N CYS A 278 -17.11 14.18 2.73
CA CYS A 278 -17.09 14.88 1.45
C CYS A 278 -16.18 14.17 0.46
N VAL A 279 -16.28 14.50 -0.81
CA VAL A 279 -15.42 13.92 -1.86
C VAL A 279 -14.25 14.87 -2.17
N GLN A 280 -13.02 14.37 -2.07
CA GLN A 280 -11.80 15.06 -2.45
C GLN A 280 -10.95 14.17 -3.36
N GLY A 281 -10.63 14.63 -4.57
CA GLY A 281 -9.80 13.87 -5.52
C GLY A 281 -10.34 12.46 -5.78
N GLN A 282 -11.66 12.32 -5.99
CA GLN A 282 -12.38 11.06 -6.23
C GLN A 282 -12.34 10.06 -5.03
N ARG A 283 -12.05 10.56 -3.82
CA ARG A 283 -12.01 9.74 -2.60
C ARG A 283 -12.89 10.35 -1.53
N THR A 284 -13.67 9.51 -0.84
CA THR A 284 -14.44 9.95 0.32
C THR A 284 -13.50 10.32 1.46
N THR A 285 -13.71 11.51 2.02
CA THR A 285 -12.98 12.06 3.17
C THR A 285 -13.93 12.09 4.35
N TYR A 286 -13.50 11.62 5.51
CA TYR A 286 -14.28 11.64 6.74
C TYR A 286 -13.57 12.52 7.76
N TYR A 287 -14.33 13.36 8.49
CA TYR A 287 -13.75 14.25 9.49
C TYR A 287 -14.80 14.74 10.51
N CYS A 288 -14.33 15.12 11.69
CA CYS A 288 -15.16 15.79 12.68
C CYS A 288 -15.06 17.31 12.52
N PRO A 289 -16.17 18.03 12.17
CA PRO A 289 -16.10 19.47 11.91
C PRO A 289 -15.81 20.30 13.16
N LYS A 290 -15.98 19.75 14.37
CA LYS A 290 -15.70 20.43 15.65
C LYS A 290 -14.28 20.17 16.15
N CYS A 291 -13.75 18.95 15.96
CA CYS A 291 -12.42 18.60 16.44
C CYS A 291 -11.29 19.01 15.49
N GLN A 292 -11.57 19.23 14.21
CA GLN A 292 -10.57 19.49 13.18
C GLN A 292 -10.78 20.89 12.59
N ASN A 293 -9.80 21.76 12.77
CA ASN A 293 -9.82 23.17 12.35
C ASN A 293 -8.89 23.47 11.19
#